data_5e9ea5359b8ad09ea82023ebf9a098d3
#
_entry.id   5e9ea5359b8ad09ea82023ebf9a098d3
#
_cell.length_a   1.000
_cell.length_b   1.000
_cell.length_c   1.000
_cell.angle_alpha   90.00
_cell.angle_beta   90.00
_cell.angle_gamma   90.00
#
_symmetry.space_group_name_H-M   'P 1'
#
loop_
_entity.id
_entity.type
_entity.pdbx_description
1 polymer ?
#
loop_
_entity_poly.entity_id
_entity_poly.type
_entity_poly.pdbx_seq_one_letter_code
_entity_poly.pdbx_strand_id
1 'polypeptide(L)'
;MRPLASLLSSALCLFPALASAIPFDVQVYDRTEARYLPTYQFEGRTFVVGKPGNEYALSLRNQSGERVMVVGSVDGVNIVSGETASPQQSGYVLAPGQSAEINGWRKSLSNTAAFYFTEHDNSNAARTGRPNDVGVIGAAVFRERRVAPPIRPYKPWSEDRSGPSPYGSAAPQPGRGYAEDGGAQQRERRADAAAESAPSASAAAPNEMAKRAEKSLGTGHGRIEQSDTRYTDFQRASNTPDQVVTVYYNTYSNLLAMGVPVWRDEDNRYASRKPQPRPFPRDPTAGFVPDPR
;
A
#
# COMPACT_ATOMS: atom_id res chain seq x y z
N MET A 1 -48.31 43.29 -28.37
CA MET A 1 -47.39 43.42 -27.23
C MET A 1 -47.30 42.08 -26.57
N ARG A 2 -46.20 41.34 -26.78
CA ARG A 2 -45.93 40.02 -26.17
C ARG A 2 -44.70 40.19 -25.25
N PRO A 3 -44.74 39.75 -23.96
CA PRO A 3 -43.54 39.82 -23.11
C PRO A 3 -42.64 38.63 -23.40
N LEU A 4 -41.35 38.93 -23.64
CA LEU A 4 -40.25 37.93 -23.64
C LEU A 4 -40.00 37.48 -22.19
N ALA A 5 -40.16 36.20 -21.96
CA ALA A 5 -39.71 35.56 -20.72
C ALA A 5 -38.25 35.13 -20.87
N SER A 6 -37.35 35.79 -20.13
CA SER A 6 -35.93 35.42 -20.01
C SER A 6 -35.80 34.20 -19.12
N LEU A 7 -35.40 33.08 -19.70
CA LEU A 7 -34.95 31.88 -18.97
C LEU A 7 -33.50 32.07 -18.54
N LEU A 8 -33.28 32.35 -17.23
CA LEU A 8 -31.96 32.26 -16.61
C LEU A 8 -31.63 30.78 -16.43
N SER A 9 -30.71 30.26 -17.23
CA SER A 9 -30.15 28.94 -17.11
C SER A 9 -29.01 28.98 -16.08
N SER A 10 -29.26 28.55 -14.83
CA SER A 10 -28.22 28.39 -13.81
C SER A 10 -27.37 27.18 -14.14
N ALA A 11 -26.18 27.37 -14.67
CA ALA A 11 -25.17 26.34 -14.84
C ALA A 11 -24.60 25.96 -13.44
N LEU A 12 -25.00 24.82 -12.94
CA LEU A 12 -24.44 24.20 -11.72
C LEU A 12 -23.07 23.63 -12.08
N CYS A 13 -22.00 24.38 -11.77
CA CYS A 13 -20.63 23.88 -11.90
C CYS A 13 -20.38 22.79 -10.83
N LEU A 14 -20.48 21.52 -11.22
CA LEU A 14 -19.93 20.42 -10.44
C LEU A 14 -18.40 20.53 -10.46
N PHE A 15 -17.81 21.07 -9.40
CA PHE A 15 -16.38 20.92 -9.15
C PHE A 15 -16.12 19.47 -8.71
N PRO A 16 -15.31 18.67 -9.43
CA PRO A 16 -14.90 17.40 -8.91
C PRO A 16 -14.07 17.66 -7.66
N ALA A 17 -14.49 17.08 -6.54
CA ALA A 17 -13.66 17.04 -5.32
C ALA A 17 -12.36 16.32 -5.67
N LEU A 18 -11.25 17.05 -5.73
CA LEU A 18 -9.91 16.46 -5.83
C LEU A 18 -9.70 15.64 -4.55
N ALA A 19 -9.89 14.33 -4.64
CA ALA A 19 -9.48 13.41 -3.59
C ALA A 19 -7.97 13.59 -3.43
N SER A 20 -7.53 14.22 -2.34
CA SER A 20 -6.12 14.35 -2.01
C SER A 20 -5.56 12.95 -1.77
N ALA A 21 -4.75 12.46 -2.70
CA ALA A 21 -4.03 11.20 -2.56
C ALA A 21 -3.18 11.26 -1.28
N ILE A 22 -3.14 10.14 -0.54
CA ILE A 22 -2.25 10.01 0.61
C ILE A 22 -0.81 10.00 0.07
N PRO A 23 0.13 10.79 0.61
CA PRO A 23 1.53 10.67 0.25
C PRO A 23 2.10 9.35 0.82
N PHE A 24 1.97 8.29 0.04
CA PHE A 24 2.42 6.94 0.36
C PHE A 24 3.27 6.39 -0.78
N ASP A 25 4.42 5.81 -0.44
CA ASP A 25 5.39 5.30 -1.40
C ASP A 25 5.60 3.79 -1.22
N VAL A 26 5.77 3.10 -2.35
CA VAL A 26 6.10 1.68 -2.42
C VAL A 26 7.29 1.51 -3.35
N GLN A 27 8.39 1.02 -2.80
CA GLN A 27 9.60 0.73 -3.55
C GLN A 27 9.96 -0.75 -3.42
N VAL A 28 10.61 -1.30 -4.42
CA VAL A 28 11.14 -2.67 -4.40
C VAL A 28 12.64 -2.60 -4.12
N TYR A 29 13.07 -3.26 -3.05
CA TYR A 29 14.47 -3.35 -2.65
C TYR A 29 15.00 -4.74 -2.99
N ASP A 30 15.98 -4.82 -3.89
CA ASP A 30 16.70 -6.06 -4.19
C ASP A 30 17.68 -6.35 -3.05
N ARG A 31 17.36 -7.38 -2.26
CA ARG A 31 18.14 -7.77 -1.07
C ARG A 31 19.43 -8.48 -1.45
N THR A 32 19.49 -9.11 -2.61
CA THR A 32 20.67 -9.80 -3.13
C THR A 32 21.71 -8.80 -3.62
N GLU A 33 21.27 -7.75 -4.33
CA GLU A 33 22.15 -6.70 -4.85
C GLU A 33 22.25 -5.49 -3.91
N ALA A 34 21.53 -5.50 -2.77
CA ALA A 34 21.50 -4.47 -1.75
C ALA A 34 21.20 -3.06 -2.30
N ARG A 35 20.19 -2.94 -3.17
CA ARG A 35 19.79 -1.68 -3.80
C ARG A 35 18.30 -1.59 -4.07
N TYR A 36 17.78 -0.37 -4.12
CA TYR A 36 16.44 -0.14 -4.64
C TYR A 36 16.41 -0.33 -6.15
N LEU A 37 15.38 -1.02 -6.64
CA LEU A 37 15.17 -1.19 -8.07
C LEU A 37 14.64 0.11 -8.67
N PRO A 38 15.22 0.59 -9.80
CA PRO A 38 14.68 1.74 -10.50
C PRO A 38 13.30 1.46 -11.06
N THR A 39 12.44 2.48 -11.01
CA THR A 39 11.08 2.44 -11.56
C THR A 39 11.03 3.05 -12.95
N TYR A 40 10.26 2.45 -13.84
CA TYR A 40 10.06 2.89 -15.21
C TYR A 40 8.59 3.18 -15.45
N GLN A 41 8.28 4.36 -15.98
CA GLN A 41 6.90 4.73 -16.31
C GLN A 41 6.64 4.44 -17.80
N PHE A 42 5.60 3.66 -18.07
CA PHE A 42 5.19 3.36 -19.44
C PHE A 42 3.68 3.14 -19.49
N GLU A 43 3.00 3.81 -20.41
CA GLU A 43 1.54 3.76 -20.59
C GLU A 43 0.74 3.93 -19.28
N GLY A 44 1.17 4.87 -18.42
CA GLY A 44 0.52 5.15 -17.14
C GLY A 44 0.72 4.08 -16.06
N ARG A 45 1.61 3.11 -16.29
CA ARG A 45 1.97 2.04 -15.36
C ARG A 45 3.40 2.19 -14.88
N THR A 46 3.64 1.72 -13.65
CA THR A 46 4.98 1.69 -13.05
C THR A 46 5.55 0.29 -13.15
N PHE A 47 6.76 0.16 -13.67
CA PHE A 47 7.47 -1.11 -13.85
C PHE A 47 8.79 -1.11 -13.09
N VAL A 48 9.22 -2.31 -12.65
CA VAL A 48 10.56 -2.59 -12.15
C VAL A 48 11.13 -3.82 -12.84
N VAL A 49 12.46 -3.83 -13.01
CA VAL A 49 13.16 -5.00 -13.56
C VAL A 49 13.50 -5.94 -12.42
N GLY A 50 12.89 -7.13 -12.40
CA GLY A 50 13.27 -8.20 -11.49
C GLY A 50 14.29 -9.14 -12.11
N LYS A 51 15.19 -9.70 -11.28
CA LYS A 51 16.19 -10.66 -11.71
C LYS A 51 15.87 -12.03 -11.10
N PRO A 52 15.61 -13.08 -11.92
CA PRO A 52 15.33 -14.41 -11.41
C PRO A 52 16.38 -14.88 -10.40
N GLY A 53 15.92 -15.41 -9.27
CA GLY A 53 16.77 -15.88 -8.17
C GLY A 53 17.09 -14.84 -7.11
N ASN A 54 16.96 -13.53 -7.39
CA ASN A 54 17.21 -12.50 -6.40
C ASN A 54 16.07 -12.42 -5.37
N GLU A 55 16.43 -12.36 -4.08
CA GLU A 55 15.50 -12.03 -3.01
C GLU A 55 15.20 -10.52 -3.03
N TYR A 56 13.96 -10.15 -2.68
CA TYR A 56 13.58 -8.75 -2.61
C TYR A 56 12.67 -8.46 -1.41
N ALA A 57 12.52 -7.19 -1.09
CA ALA A 57 11.61 -6.68 -0.09
C ALA A 57 10.76 -5.52 -0.66
N LEU A 58 9.59 -5.30 -0.07
CA LEU A 58 8.77 -4.14 -0.32
C LEU A 58 9.07 -3.09 0.75
N SER A 59 9.62 -1.96 0.36
CA SER A 59 9.80 -0.80 1.22
C SER A 59 8.53 0.06 1.14
N LEU A 60 7.77 0.08 2.22
CA LEU A 60 6.54 0.86 2.38
C LEU A 60 6.85 2.10 3.20
N ARG A 61 6.47 3.28 2.71
CA ARG A 61 6.71 4.53 3.42
C ARG A 61 5.45 5.38 3.52
N ASN A 62 5.00 5.60 4.75
CA ASN A 62 3.92 6.53 5.05
C ASN A 62 4.51 7.94 5.19
N GLN A 63 4.32 8.78 4.19
CA GLN A 63 4.76 10.18 4.20
C GLN A 63 3.67 11.14 4.69
N SER A 64 2.50 10.61 5.09
CA SER A 64 1.39 11.40 5.61
C SER A 64 1.54 11.71 7.10
N GLY A 65 0.78 12.69 7.58
CA GLY A 65 0.68 13.04 9.00
C GLY A 65 -0.29 12.14 9.81
N GLU A 66 -0.78 11.03 9.25
CA GLU A 66 -1.81 10.18 9.84
C GLU A 66 -1.36 8.72 9.89
N ARG A 67 -1.97 7.92 10.77
CA ARG A 67 -1.81 6.46 10.70
C ARG A 67 -2.54 5.95 9.46
N VAL A 68 -1.89 5.03 8.75
CA VAL A 68 -2.47 4.37 7.58
C VAL A 68 -2.39 2.85 7.73
N MET A 69 -3.36 2.16 7.15
CA MET A 69 -3.29 0.72 6.97
C MET A 69 -3.06 0.42 5.48
N VAL A 70 -2.14 -0.48 5.22
CA VAL A 70 -1.75 -0.91 3.88
C VAL A 70 -2.09 -2.38 3.71
N VAL A 71 -3.03 -2.68 2.84
CA VAL A 71 -3.31 -4.05 2.39
C VAL A 71 -2.42 -4.31 1.18
N GLY A 72 -1.35 -5.06 1.40
CA GLY A 72 -0.38 -5.38 0.35
C GLY A 72 -0.68 -6.70 -0.34
N SER A 73 -0.39 -6.77 -1.62
CA SER A 73 -0.46 -8.00 -2.41
C SER A 73 0.76 -8.18 -3.29
N VAL A 74 1.14 -9.43 -3.52
CA VAL A 74 2.15 -9.84 -4.49
C VAL A 74 1.54 -10.96 -5.31
N ASP A 75 1.55 -10.83 -6.63
CA ASP A 75 0.95 -11.79 -7.56
C ASP A 75 -0.51 -12.14 -7.21
N GLY A 76 -1.32 -11.12 -6.85
CA GLY A 76 -2.71 -11.33 -6.46
C GLY A 76 -2.90 -12.04 -5.11
N VAL A 77 -1.84 -12.27 -4.34
CA VAL A 77 -1.87 -12.92 -3.02
C VAL A 77 -1.62 -11.89 -1.93
N ASN A 78 -2.51 -11.83 -0.93
CA ASN A 78 -2.33 -10.95 0.24
C ASN A 78 -1.09 -11.36 1.03
N ILE A 79 -0.21 -10.40 1.33
CA ILE A 79 1.07 -10.65 2.00
C ILE A 79 0.94 -11.00 3.48
N VAL A 80 -0.23 -10.78 4.09
CA VAL A 80 -0.52 -11.10 5.49
C VAL A 80 -1.26 -12.42 5.63
N SER A 81 -2.37 -12.60 4.90
CA SER A 81 -3.23 -13.79 5.04
C SER A 81 -2.85 -14.93 4.11
N GLY A 82 -2.14 -14.68 2.99
CA GLY A 82 -1.85 -15.67 1.95
C GLY A 82 -3.05 -16.04 1.07
N GLU A 83 -4.19 -15.41 1.26
CA GLU A 83 -5.39 -15.58 0.46
C GLU A 83 -5.35 -14.76 -0.82
N THR A 84 -6.30 -15.00 -1.74
CA THR A 84 -6.51 -14.08 -2.88
C THR A 84 -6.75 -12.68 -2.35
N ALA A 85 -5.98 -11.72 -2.84
CA ALA A 85 -5.96 -10.36 -2.30
C ALA A 85 -7.29 -9.62 -2.51
N SER A 86 -7.76 -8.98 -1.46
CA SER A 86 -8.90 -8.07 -1.47
C SER A 86 -8.59 -6.85 -0.59
N PRO A 87 -8.97 -5.64 -1.01
CA PRO A 87 -8.76 -4.43 -0.20
C PRO A 87 -9.41 -4.49 1.19
N GLN A 88 -10.43 -5.33 1.41
CA GLN A 88 -11.14 -5.46 2.67
C GLN A 88 -10.41 -6.32 3.71
N GLN A 89 -9.33 -6.98 3.32
CA GLN A 89 -8.54 -7.85 4.21
C GLN A 89 -7.65 -7.04 5.16
N SER A 90 -7.03 -7.74 6.11
CA SER A 90 -6.03 -7.18 7.03
C SER A 90 -4.76 -6.74 6.30
N GLY A 91 -4.08 -5.75 6.88
CA GLY A 91 -2.85 -5.19 6.34
C GLY A 91 -1.89 -4.75 7.44
N TYR A 92 -0.80 -4.11 7.03
CA TYR A 92 0.16 -3.50 7.93
C TYR A 92 -0.28 -2.08 8.29
N VAL A 93 -0.13 -1.71 9.55
CA VAL A 93 -0.41 -0.33 10.03
C VAL A 93 0.89 0.41 10.22
N LEU A 94 1.01 1.58 9.59
CA LEU A 94 2.16 2.46 9.70
C LEU A 94 1.76 3.77 10.37
N ALA A 95 2.55 4.19 11.36
CA ALA A 95 2.43 5.51 11.97
C ALA A 95 2.81 6.63 10.99
N PRO A 96 2.48 7.90 11.30
CA PRO A 96 2.94 9.04 10.52
C PRO A 96 4.46 9.03 10.33
N GLY A 97 4.93 9.21 9.09
CA GLY A 97 6.36 9.23 8.75
C GLY A 97 7.08 7.88 8.87
N GLN A 98 6.39 6.80 9.24
CA GLN A 98 7.01 5.48 9.42
C GLN A 98 7.29 4.83 8.07
N SER A 99 8.44 4.12 8.01
CA SER A 99 8.77 3.17 6.95
C SER A 99 8.78 1.75 7.51
N ALA A 100 8.40 0.79 6.68
CA ALA A 100 8.46 -0.64 6.99
C ALA A 100 8.99 -1.42 5.79
N GLU A 101 9.82 -2.42 6.06
CA GLU A 101 10.32 -3.35 5.07
C GLU A 101 9.59 -4.68 5.20
N ILE A 102 8.96 -5.14 4.14
CA ILE A 102 8.20 -6.37 4.09
C ILE A 102 8.98 -7.37 3.23
N ASN A 103 9.59 -8.32 3.89
CA ASN A 103 10.53 -9.27 3.27
C ASN A 103 9.85 -10.48 2.64
N GLY A 104 8.55 -10.72 2.91
CA GLY A 104 7.88 -11.94 2.48
C GLY A 104 6.43 -12.04 2.92
N TRP A 105 5.80 -13.16 2.57
CA TRP A 105 4.47 -13.52 3.08
C TRP A 105 4.52 -13.86 4.56
N ARG A 106 3.60 -13.31 5.35
CA ARG A 106 3.49 -13.59 6.78
C ARG A 106 3.13 -15.06 7.03
N LYS A 107 3.90 -15.73 7.88
CA LYS A 107 3.66 -17.12 8.31
C LYS A 107 3.18 -17.18 9.76
N SER A 108 3.64 -16.24 10.59
CA SER A 108 3.26 -16.05 11.98
C SER A 108 3.56 -14.61 12.40
N LEU A 109 3.35 -14.27 13.67
CA LEU A 109 3.75 -12.94 14.18
C LEU A 109 5.26 -12.73 14.18
N SER A 110 6.04 -13.79 14.14
CA SER A 110 7.51 -13.75 14.21
C SER A 110 8.22 -14.19 12.92
N ASN A 111 7.51 -14.76 11.93
CA ASN A 111 8.15 -15.33 10.77
C ASN A 111 7.49 -14.92 9.46
N THR A 112 8.31 -14.77 8.41
CA THR A 112 7.89 -14.58 7.01
C THR A 112 8.57 -15.60 6.11
N ALA A 113 7.96 -15.87 4.96
CA ALA A 113 8.58 -16.59 3.85
C ALA A 113 9.09 -15.58 2.84
N ALA A 114 10.39 -15.50 2.64
CA ALA A 114 11.05 -14.48 1.83
C ALA A 114 10.50 -14.43 0.40
N PHE A 115 10.37 -13.23 -0.14
CA PHE A 115 10.10 -13.03 -1.57
C PHE A 115 11.37 -13.23 -2.37
N TYR A 116 11.27 -13.94 -3.49
CA TYR A 116 12.31 -13.98 -4.50
C TYR A 116 11.71 -14.03 -5.89
N PHE A 117 12.36 -13.43 -6.87
CA PHE A 117 11.94 -13.47 -8.25
C PHE A 117 12.16 -14.87 -8.84
N THR A 118 11.16 -15.40 -9.51
CA THR A 118 11.22 -16.72 -10.15
C THR A 118 10.44 -16.74 -11.46
N GLU A 119 10.55 -17.80 -12.19
CA GLU A 119 9.71 -18.05 -13.37
C GLU A 119 8.24 -18.22 -12.97
N HIS A 120 7.34 -17.86 -13.86
CA HIS A 120 5.89 -17.88 -13.66
C HIS A 120 5.39 -19.16 -13.00
N ASP A 121 5.72 -20.32 -13.56
CA ASP A 121 5.21 -21.61 -13.09
C ASP A 121 5.72 -22.01 -11.70
N ASN A 122 6.86 -21.46 -11.30
CA ASN A 122 7.46 -21.64 -9.97
C ASN A 122 6.99 -20.60 -8.97
N SER A 123 6.18 -19.62 -9.38
CA SER A 123 5.63 -18.60 -8.48
C SER A 123 4.67 -19.21 -7.46
N ASN A 124 4.59 -18.58 -6.29
CA ASN A 124 3.64 -18.99 -5.25
C ASN A 124 2.20 -18.92 -5.76
N ALA A 125 1.86 -17.90 -6.53
CA ALA A 125 0.52 -17.73 -7.08
C ALA A 125 0.15 -18.84 -8.08
N ALA A 126 1.03 -19.15 -9.05
CA ALA A 126 0.78 -20.23 -9.99
C ALA A 126 0.64 -21.58 -9.29
N ARG A 127 1.53 -21.89 -8.34
CA ARG A 127 1.50 -23.13 -7.57
C ARG A 127 0.31 -23.27 -6.62
N THR A 128 -0.34 -22.16 -6.29
CA THR A 128 -1.55 -22.12 -5.44
C THR A 128 -2.83 -21.86 -6.25
N GLY A 129 -2.81 -22.11 -7.56
CA GLY A 129 -3.99 -22.05 -8.43
C GLY A 129 -4.40 -20.65 -8.89
N ARG A 130 -3.49 -19.66 -8.85
CA ARG A 130 -3.71 -18.26 -9.23
C ARG A 130 -2.72 -17.77 -10.30
N PRO A 131 -2.62 -18.44 -11.46
CA PRO A 131 -1.58 -18.13 -12.45
C PRO A 131 -1.78 -16.80 -13.20
N ASN A 132 -2.98 -16.21 -13.15
CA ASN A 132 -3.33 -15.07 -13.99
C ASN A 132 -2.86 -13.71 -13.44
N ASP A 133 -2.54 -13.62 -12.15
CA ASP A 133 -2.20 -12.36 -11.45
C ASP A 133 -0.71 -12.24 -11.13
N VAL A 134 0.14 -12.95 -11.86
CA VAL A 134 1.60 -12.98 -11.66
C VAL A 134 2.26 -11.76 -12.29
N GLY A 135 3.29 -11.22 -11.64
CA GLY A 135 4.05 -10.06 -12.12
C GLY A 135 3.54 -8.70 -11.65
N VAL A 136 2.78 -8.66 -10.55
CA VAL A 136 2.21 -7.43 -10.01
C VAL A 136 2.31 -7.35 -8.48
N ILE A 137 2.65 -6.16 -7.99
CA ILE A 137 2.64 -5.77 -6.58
C ILE A 137 1.57 -4.71 -6.41
N GLY A 138 0.68 -4.89 -5.45
CA GLY A 138 -0.39 -3.96 -5.11
C GLY A 138 -0.32 -3.50 -3.67
N ALA A 139 -0.68 -2.24 -3.41
CA ALA A 139 -0.85 -1.70 -2.07
C ALA A 139 -2.11 -0.82 -2.02
N ALA A 140 -3.13 -1.27 -1.31
CA ALA A 140 -4.34 -0.50 -1.04
C ALA A 140 -4.19 0.19 0.32
N VAL A 141 -4.22 1.52 0.32
CA VAL A 141 -3.93 2.38 1.49
C VAL A 141 -5.22 2.97 2.03
N PHE A 142 -5.41 2.87 3.34
CA PHE A 142 -6.58 3.37 4.05
C PHE A 142 -6.14 4.31 5.17
N ARG A 143 -6.84 5.43 5.33
CA ARG A 143 -6.72 6.30 6.51
C ARG A 143 -7.42 5.72 7.71
N GLU A 144 -6.91 6.06 8.89
CA GLU A 144 -7.59 5.76 10.14
C GLU A 144 -8.75 6.72 10.37
N ARG A 145 -9.85 6.20 10.90
CA ARG A 145 -10.98 7.03 11.33
C ARG A 145 -10.56 7.94 12.47
N ARG A 146 -10.69 9.23 12.28
CA ARG A 146 -10.48 10.19 13.36
C ARG A 146 -11.67 10.14 14.31
N VAL A 147 -11.42 9.76 15.54
CA VAL A 147 -12.38 9.92 16.62
C VAL A 147 -12.17 11.33 17.17
N ALA A 148 -13.17 12.20 17.00
CA ALA A 148 -13.12 13.51 17.63
C ALA A 148 -13.01 13.33 19.16
N PRO A 149 -12.10 14.03 19.84
CA PRO A 149 -12.05 13.97 21.28
C PRO A 149 -13.42 14.36 21.85
N PRO A 150 -13.90 13.69 22.90
CA PRO A 150 -15.17 14.04 23.51
C PRO A 150 -15.15 15.51 23.90
N ILE A 151 -16.15 16.25 23.43
CA ILE A 151 -16.35 17.64 23.80
C ILE A 151 -16.60 17.62 25.31
N ARG A 152 -15.58 18.01 26.08
CA ARG A 152 -15.81 18.25 27.51
C ARG A 152 -16.74 19.44 27.59
N PRO A 153 -17.96 19.30 28.19
CA PRO A 153 -18.82 20.43 28.38
C PRO A 153 -18.03 21.47 29.19
N TYR A 154 -17.93 22.67 28.64
CA TYR A 154 -17.36 23.81 29.35
C TYR A 154 -18.20 23.98 30.62
N LYS A 155 -17.63 23.67 31.80
CA LYS A 155 -18.18 24.11 33.07
C LYS A 155 -17.83 25.57 33.16
N PRO A 156 -18.82 26.49 33.11
CA PRO A 156 -18.57 27.88 33.49
C PRO A 156 -17.96 27.89 34.90
N TRP A 157 -16.88 28.60 35.09
CA TRP A 157 -16.32 28.83 36.39
C TRP A 157 -17.41 29.56 37.20
N SER A 158 -18.11 28.85 38.08
CA SER A 158 -18.90 29.45 39.14
C SER A 158 -17.86 30.05 40.09
N GLU A 159 -17.78 31.39 40.15
CA GLU A 159 -17.12 32.11 41.21
C GLU A 159 -17.89 31.81 42.50
N ASP A 160 -17.63 30.67 43.09
CA ASP A 160 -18.09 30.39 44.45
C ASP A 160 -17.01 30.88 45.38
N ARG A 161 -17.14 32.18 45.72
CA ARG A 161 -16.47 32.78 46.87
C ARG A 161 -17.13 32.30 48.14
N SER A 162 -16.82 31.06 48.54
CA SER A 162 -17.09 30.56 49.87
C SER A 162 -15.80 30.04 50.44
N GLY A 163 -15.23 30.83 51.36
CA GLY A 163 -13.99 30.50 52.01
C GLY A 163 -14.04 29.21 52.84
N PRO A 164 -12.88 28.66 53.20
CA PRO A 164 -12.82 27.38 53.89
C PRO A 164 -13.31 27.52 55.33
N SER A 165 -14.35 26.75 55.65
CA SER A 165 -14.69 26.50 57.04
C SER A 165 -13.83 25.35 57.57
N PRO A 166 -13.05 25.54 58.63
CA PRO A 166 -12.24 24.52 59.21
C PRO A 166 -12.97 23.87 60.35
N TYR A 167 -13.79 22.85 60.13
CA TYR A 167 -14.09 21.86 61.17
C TYR A 167 -14.92 20.68 60.60
N GLY A 168 -14.32 19.51 60.62
CA GLY A 168 -14.72 18.30 61.30
C GLY A 168 -15.80 17.44 60.62
N SER A 169 -15.44 16.29 60.25
CA SER A 169 -15.94 15.01 60.80
C SER A 169 -15.83 13.90 59.78
N ALA A 170 -15.05 12.92 60.13
CA ALA A 170 -15.00 11.61 59.54
C ALA A 170 -16.21 10.79 59.91
N ALA A 171 -16.67 9.93 59.00
CA ALA A 171 -17.20 8.58 59.25
C ALA A 171 -17.95 8.04 58.01
N PRO A 172 -18.26 6.75 57.90
CA PRO A 172 -17.40 5.73 57.29
C PRO A 172 -18.11 5.06 56.10
N GLN A 173 -17.34 4.26 55.36
CA GLN A 173 -17.84 3.32 54.36
C GLN A 173 -18.62 2.16 55.00
N PRO A 174 -19.56 1.60 54.30
CA PRO A 174 -19.55 0.15 54.02
C PRO A 174 -19.91 -0.10 52.56
N GLY A 175 -19.31 -1.02 51.83
CA GLY A 175 -19.25 -2.43 52.04
C GLY A 175 -19.67 -3.09 50.74
N ARG A 176 -18.77 -3.79 50.17
CA ARG A 176 -18.83 -4.93 49.23
C ARG A 176 -20.20 -5.43 48.75
N GLY A 177 -20.26 -5.68 47.45
CA GLY A 177 -21.20 -6.61 46.85
C GLY A 177 -20.61 -7.21 45.57
N TYR A 178 -20.12 -8.43 45.69
CA TYR A 178 -19.81 -9.32 44.59
C TYR A 178 -21.14 -9.95 44.11
N ALA A 179 -21.31 -10.08 42.81
CA ALA A 179 -22.16 -11.11 42.24
C ALA A 179 -21.55 -11.53 40.88
N GLU A 180 -21.21 -12.79 40.87
CA GLU A 180 -20.89 -13.65 39.73
C GLU A 180 -22.15 -13.93 38.91
N ASP A 181 -21.89 -14.32 37.70
CA ASP A 181 -22.32 -15.58 37.08
C ASP A 181 -23.07 -15.47 35.76
N GLY A 182 -22.70 -16.38 34.89
CA GLY A 182 -23.56 -17.05 33.93
C GLY A 182 -23.43 -16.58 32.48
N GLY A 183 -22.64 -17.20 31.64
CA GLY A 183 -22.92 -18.53 31.13
C GLY A 183 -23.32 -18.50 29.66
N ALA A 184 -22.43 -18.99 28.84
CA ALA A 184 -22.60 -19.82 27.64
C ALA A 184 -23.86 -19.65 26.75
N GLN A 185 -23.66 -19.55 25.45
CA GLN A 185 -23.96 -20.67 24.54
C GLN A 185 -23.64 -20.37 23.06
N GLN A 186 -22.90 -21.28 22.53
CA GLN A 186 -22.69 -21.64 21.14
C GLN A 186 -24.01 -21.76 20.35
N ARG A 187 -24.03 -21.27 19.14
CA ARG A 187 -24.80 -21.91 18.06
C ARG A 187 -24.10 -21.78 16.71
N GLU A 188 -23.56 -22.90 16.32
CA GLU A 188 -23.29 -23.24 14.92
C GLU A 188 -24.56 -23.18 14.09
N ARG A 189 -24.48 -22.62 12.91
CA ARG A 189 -25.35 -23.02 11.81
C ARG A 189 -24.54 -23.09 10.52
N ARG A 190 -24.32 -24.31 10.08
CA ARG A 190 -24.06 -24.68 8.69
C ARG A 190 -25.27 -24.31 7.85
N ALA A 191 -25.04 -23.83 6.67
CA ALA A 191 -25.92 -24.03 5.52
C ALA A 191 -25.09 -24.12 4.25
N ASP A 192 -25.19 -25.25 3.61
CA ASP A 192 -24.70 -25.63 2.30
C ASP A 192 -25.51 -24.95 1.18
N ALA A 193 -24.91 -25.03 0.01
CA ALA A 193 -25.50 -25.07 -1.34
C ALA A 193 -25.21 -23.80 -2.15
N ALA A 194 -24.76 -23.90 -3.29
CA ALA A 194 -24.87 -24.58 -4.53
C ALA A 194 -24.11 -23.80 -5.60
N ALA A 195 -23.42 -24.54 -6.43
CA ALA A 195 -22.79 -24.09 -7.64
C ALA A 195 -23.83 -23.66 -8.67
N GLU A 196 -23.58 -22.55 -9.37
CA GLU A 196 -24.20 -22.32 -10.66
C GLU A 196 -23.20 -21.74 -11.66
N SER A 197 -23.24 -22.33 -12.82
CA SER A 197 -22.29 -22.34 -13.91
C SER A 197 -22.21 -20.98 -14.62
N ALA A 198 -21.00 -20.59 -14.98
CA ALA A 198 -20.71 -19.50 -15.90
C ALA A 198 -20.87 -19.93 -17.36
N PRO A 199 -21.26 -19.05 -18.28
CA PRO A 199 -21.14 -19.30 -19.69
C PRO A 199 -19.77 -18.89 -20.25
N SER A 200 -19.29 -19.74 -21.12
CA SER A 200 -18.07 -19.65 -21.91
C SER A 200 -17.96 -18.35 -22.71
N ALA A 201 -16.84 -17.68 -22.61
CA ALA A 201 -16.41 -16.67 -23.58
C ALA A 201 -15.20 -17.17 -24.35
N SER A 202 -15.45 -17.34 -25.61
CA SER A 202 -14.59 -17.32 -26.80
C SER A 202 -13.09 -17.56 -26.64
N ALA A 203 -12.64 -18.70 -27.16
CA ALA A 203 -11.25 -19.11 -27.31
C ALA A 203 -10.51 -18.21 -28.33
N ALA A 204 -9.61 -17.37 -27.85
CA ALA A 204 -8.50 -16.80 -28.62
C ALA A 204 -7.26 -17.64 -28.30
N ALA A 205 -6.69 -18.23 -29.31
CA ALA A 205 -5.46 -19.05 -29.43
C ALA A 205 -4.67 -19.32 -28.12
N PRO A 206 -4.81 -20.48 -27.50
CA PRO A 206 -4.20 -20.81 -26.21
C PRO A 206 -2.67 -20.85 -26.23
N ASN A 207 -2.05 -21.00 -27.41
CA ASN A 207 -0.62 -21.33 -27.50
C ASN A 207 0.34 -20.14 -27.42
N GLU A 208 -0.09 -18.96 -27.81
CA GLU A 208 0.75 -17.76 -27.75
C GLU A 208 0.71 -17.08 -26.36
N MET A 209 -0.45 -17.09 -25.72
CA MET A 209 -0.59 -16.58 -24.35
C MET A 209 0.10 -17.50 -23.33
N ALA A 210 -0.01 -18.82 -23.50
CA ALA A 210 0.69 -19.78 -22.65
C ALA A 210 2.21 -19.65 -22.77
N LYS A 211 2.77 -19.52 -23.98
CA LYS A 211 4.19 -19.29 -24.20
C LYS A 211 4.70 -17.94 -23.68
N ARG A 212 3.84 -16.91 -23.63
CA ARG A 212 4.16 -15.63 -22.97
C ARG A 212 4.09 -15.75 -21.45
N ALA A 213 3.13 -16.48 -20.91
CA ALA A 213 3.00 -16.74 -19.48
C ALA A 213 4.21 -17.55 -18.95
N GLU A 214 4.66 -18.58 -19.65
CA GLU A 214 5.83 -19.39 -19.29
C GLU A 214 7.15 -18.60 -19.17
N LYS A 215 7.22 -17.42 -19.80
CA LYS A 215 8.39 -16.53 -19.76
C LYS A 215 8.24 -15.34 -18.81
N SER A 216 7.07 -15.16 -18.20
CA SER A 216 6.85 -14.06 -17.26
C SER A 216 7.53 -14.32 -15.91
N LEU A 217 7.84 -13.23 -15.20
CA LEU A 217 8.45 -13.30 -13.89
C LEU A 217 7.35 -13.30 -12.83
N GLY A 218 7.50 -14.14 -11.82
CA GLY A 218 6.64 -14.22 -10.66
C GLY A 218 7.45 -14.20 -9.36
N THR A 219 6.76 -14.33 -8.23
CA THR A 219 7.35 -14.35 -6.89
C THR A 219 7.22 -15.73 -6.26
N GLY A 220 8.37 -16.31 -5.89
CA GLY A 220 8.48 -17.59 -5.22
C GLY A 220 8.39 -17.45 -3.70
N HIS A 221 7.94 -18.53 -3.04
CA HIS A 221 7.93 -18.68 -1.59
C HIS A 221 9.30 -19.17 -1.12
N GLY A 222 10.10 -18.27 -0.60
CA GLY A 222 11.49 -18.50 -0.22
C GLY A 222 11.66 -19.09 1.18
N ARG A 223 12.88 -18.96 1.71
CA ARG A 223 13.23 -19.40 3.07
C ARG A 223 12.38 -18.70 4.12
N ILE A 224 12.19 -19.40 5.26
CA ILE A 224 11.57 -18.79 6.44
C ILE A 224 12.63 -17.93 7.14
N GLU A 225 12.26 -16.69 7.46
CA GLU A 225 13.10 -15.77 8.19
C GLU A 225 12.35 -15.08 9.32
N GLN A 226 13.07 -14.62 10.34
CA GLN A 226 12.48 -13.89 11.45
C GLN A 226 12.07 -12.47 11.01
N SER A 227 10.86 -12.11 11.34
CA SER A 227 10.29 -10.78 11.08
C SER A 227 9.18 -10.52 12.08
N ASP A 228 9.51 -9.88 13.19
CA ASP A 228 8.57 -9.67 14.28
C ASP A 228 7.52 -8.61 13.96
N THR A 229 6.27 -8.89 14.32
CA THR A 229 5.15 -7.96 14.20
C THR A 229 4.18 -8.19 15.36
N ARG A 230 3.27 -7.26 15.57
CA ARG A 230 2.23 -7.34 16.61
C ARG A 230 0.88 -6.88 16.06
N TYR A 231 -0.18 -7.36 16.66
CA TYR A 231 -1.50 -6.84 16.39
C TYR A 231 -1.65 -5.41 16.89
N THR A 232 -2.43 -4.63 16.18
CA THR A 232 -2.83 -3.29 16.57
C THR A 232 -4.24 -3.03 16.06
N ASP A 233 -5.00 -2.25 16.82
CA ASP A 233 -6.33 -1.83 16.40
C ASP A 233 -6.23 -0.75 15.31
N PHE A 234 -7.10 -0.85 14.32
CA PHE A 234 -7.23 0.11 13.25
C PHE A 234 -8.68 0.17 12.77
N GLN A 235 -9.27 1.35 12.77
CA GLN A 235 -10.59 1.59 12.21
C GLN A 235 -10.44 2.39 10.92
N ARG A 236 -10.83 1.81 9.80
CA ARG A 236 -10.81 2.50 8.51
C ARG A 236 -11.76 3.68 8.49
N ALA A 237 -11.33 4.80 7.91
CA ALA A 237 -12.19 5.96 7.66
C ALA A 237 -13.22 5.67 6.55
N SER A 238 -12.89 4.80 5.60
CA SER A 238 -13.72 4.40 4.46
C SER A 238 -13.58 2.90 4.18
N ASN A 239 -14.57 2.30 3.54
CA ASN A 239 -14.50 0.92 3.02
C ASN A 239 -13.76 0.85 1.67
N THR A 240 -13.59 1.98 0.98
CA THR A 240 -12.78 2.08 -0.24
C THR A 240 -11.39 2.59 0.11
N PRO A 241 -10.31 2.09 -0.54
CA PRO A 241 -8.98 2.62 -0.31
C PRO A 241 -8.88 4.08 -0.76
N ASP A 242 -8.17 4.88 0.01
CA ASP A 242 -7.88 6.28 -0.34
C ASP A 242 -6.86 6.38 -1.48
N GLN A 243 -6.00 5.37 -1.60
CA GLN A 243 -5.01 5.25 -2.67
C GLN A 243 -4.75 3.78 -2.97
N VAL A 244 -4.51 3.48 -4.25
CA VAL A 244 -3.98 2.19 -4.69
C VAL A 244 -2.68 2.44 -5.46
N VAL A 245 -1.60 1.83 -4.99
CA VAL A 245 -0.32 1.83 -5.69
C VAL A 245 -0.15 0.48 -6.36
N THR A 246 0.23 0.49 -7.63
CA THR A 246 0.47 -0.73 -8.41
C THR A 246 1.84 -0.65 -9.06
N VAL A 247 2.65 -1.68 -8.86
CA VAL A 247 3.97 -1.82 -9.48
C VAL A 247 4.01 -3.15 -10.22
N TYR A 248 4.24 -3.10 -11.51
CA TYR A 248 4.43 -4.30 -12.34
C TYR A 248 5.91 -4.67 -12.38
N TYR A 249 6.21 -5.94 -12.46
CA TYR A 249 7.59 -6.37 -12.57
C TYR A 249 7.74 -7.51 -13.59
N ASN A 250 8.87 -7.51 -14.27
CA ASN A 250 9.22 -8.59 -15.18
C ASN A 250 10.76 -8.60 -15.39
N THR A 251 11.25 -9.56 -16.15
CA THR A 251 12.66 -9.56 -16.56
C THR A 251 12.95 -8.38 -17.48
N TYR A 252 14.23 -7.98 -17.54
CA TYR A 252 14.69 -6.93 -18.44
C TYR A 252 14.29 -7.18 -19.90
N SER A 253 14.49 -8.42 -20.38
CA SER A 253 14.16 -8.81 -21.76
C SER A 253 12.67 -8.72 -22.07
N ASN A 254 11.83 -9.12 -21.11
CA ASN A 254 10.38 -9.07 -21.30
C ASN A 254 9.87 -7.62 -21.29
N LEU A 255 10.36 -6.77 -20.38
CA LEU A 255 9.98 -5.35 -20.34
C LEU A 255 10.43 -4.61 -21.61
N LEU A 256 11.64 -4.90 -22.10
CA LEU A 256 12.12 -4.35 -23.37
C LEU A 256 11.24 -4.80 -24.55
N ALA A 257 10.86 -6.08 -24.60
CA ALA A 257 9.98 -6.60 -25.63
C ALA A 257 8.56 -6.00 -25.56
N MET A 258 8.11 -5.56 -24.37
CA MET A 258 6.85 -4.82 -24.18
C MET A 258 6.96 -3.33 -24.55
N GLY A 259 8.15 -2.84 -24.91
CA GLY A 259 8.38 -1.44 -25.24
C GLY A 259 8.63 -0.54 -24.02
N VAL A 260 8.78 -1.10 -22.82
CA VAL A 260 9.11 -0.31 -21.63
C VAL A 260 10.54 0.24 -21.78
N PRO A 261 10.78 1.55 -21.57
CA PRO A 261 12.08 2.16 -21.76
C PRO A 261 13.05 1.83 -20.60
N VAL A 262 13.36 0.54 -20.45
CA VAL A 262 14.30 0.05 -19.44
C VAL A 262 15.73 0.20 -19.94
N TRP A 263 16.66 0.58 -19.04
CA TRP A 263 18.09 0.60 -19.27
C TRP A 263 18.80 -0.34 -18.30
N ARG A 264 19.94 -0.88 -18.71
CA ARG A 264 20.81 -1.67 -17.83
C ARG A 264 21.61 -0.73 -16.92
N ASP A 265 21.89 -1.18 -15.70
CA ASP A 265 22.72 -0.39 -14.77
C ASP A 265 24.12 -0.09 -15.34
N GLU A 266 24.62 -0.92 -16.24
CA GLU A 266 25.86 -0.66 -16.98
C GLU A 266 25.74 0.58 -17.86
N ASP A 267 24.60 0.74 -18.55
CA ASP A 267 24.33 1.91 -19.38
C ASP A 267 24.22 3.19 -18.53
N ASN A 268 23.65 3.07 -17.34
CA ASN A 268 23.54 4.18 -16.39
C ASN A 268 24.90 4.58 -15.78
N ARG A 269 25.81 3.64 -15.56
CA ARG A 269 27.19 3.92 -15.15
C ARG A 269 27.96 4.68 -16.24
N TYR A 270 27.69 4.40 -17.51
CA TYR A 270 28.24 5.14 -18.63
C TYR A 270 27.64 6.54 -18.77
N ALA A 271 26.31 6.66 -18.59
CA ALA A 271 25.62 7.95 -18.60
C ALA A 271 26.08 8.86 -17.45
N SER A 272 26.35 8.29 -16.26
CA SER A 272 26.87 9.04 -15.12
C SER A 272 28.36 9.45 -15.28
N ARG A 273 29.09 8.83 -16.21
CA ARG A 273 30.48 9.21 -16.52
C ARG A 273 30.61 10.32 -17.54
N LYS A 274 29.55 10.64 -18.30
CA LYS A 274 29.53 11.83 -19.14
C LYS A 274 29.38 13.05 -18.23
N PRO A 275 30.30 14.04 -18.34
CA PRO A 275 30.13 15.26 -17.56
C PRO A 275 28.82 15.92 -17.91
N GLN A 276 27.92 15.95 -16.92
CA GLN A 276 26.65 16.64 -17.08
C GLN A 276 26.89 18.15 -17.10
N PRO A 277 26.20 18.90 -18.00
CA PRO A 277 26.27 20.36 -17.99
C PRO A 277 25.88 20.87 -16.60
N ARG A 278 26.72 21.68 -16.00
CA ARG A 278 26.46 22.30 -14.71
C ARG A 278 25.83 23.66 -14.94
N PRO A 279 24.73 24.00 -14.28
CA PRO A 279 24.13 25.33 -14.42
C PRO A 279 25.02 26.45 -13.88
N PHE A 280 25.96 26.12 -12.99
CA PHE A 280 26.95 27.02 -12.41
C PHE A 280 28.33 26.36 -12.47
N PRO A 281 29.00 26.28 -13.67
CA PRO A 281 30.35 25.80 -13.76
C PRO A 281 31.27 26.76 -13.01
N ARG A 282 32.23 26.23 -12.26
CA ARG A 282 33.29 27.06 -11.70
C ARG A 282 34.21 27.50 -12.84
N ASP A 283 34.05 28.71 -13.30
CA ASP A 283 34.97 29.33 -14.22
C ASP A 283 36.09 29.98 -13.38
N PRO A 284 37.37 29.56 -13.59
CA PRO A 284 38.51 30.16 -12.89
C PRO A 284 38.84 31.58 -13.40
N THR A 285 38.26 32.03 -14.53
CA THR A 285 38.44 33.35 -15.09
C THR A 285 37.24 34.24 -14.79
N ALA A 286 37.33 34.96 -13.65
CA ALA A 286 36.41 36.05 -13.36
C ALA A 286 36.64 37.18 -14.37
N GLY A 287 35.76 37.34 -15.33
CA GLY A 287 35.83 38.38 -16.36
C GLY A 287 34.50 38.61 -17.03
N PHE A 288 34.43 39.64 -17.87
CA PHE A 288 33.25 39.92 -18.69
C PHE A 288 33.09 38.83 -19.76
N VAL A 289 31.85 38.62 -20.25
CA VAL A 289 31.56 37.64 -21.31
C VAL A 289 32.39 37.98 -22.57
N PRO A 290 33.29 37.08 -23.03
CA PRO A 290 34.05 37.29 -24.25
C PRO A 290 33.15 37.15 -25.48
N ASP A 291 33.44 37.92 -26.53
CA ASP A 291 32.77 37.77 -27.81
C ASP A 291 33.05 36.41 -28.45
N PRO A 292 32.04 35.77 -29.07
CA PRO A 292 32.24 34.51 -29.79
C PRO A 292 33.21 34.74 -30.98
N ARG A 293 34.19 33.86 -31.12
CA ARG A 293 35.15 33.85 -32.22
C ARG A 293 34.54 33.25 -33.47
#